data_441c2e2dc3d55b7630cb52e0ba2abea5
#
_entry.id   441c2e2dc3d55b7630cb52e0ba2abea5
#
_cell.length_a   1.000
_cell.length_b   1.000
_cell.length_c   1.000
_cell.angle_alpha   90.00
_cell.angle_beta   90.00
_cell.angle_gamma   90.00
#
_symmetry.space_group_name_H-M   'P 1'
#
loop_
_entity.id
_entity.type
_entity.pdbx_description
1 polymer ?
#
loop_
_entity_poly.entity_id
_entity_poly.type
_entity_poly.pdbx_seq_one_letter_code
_entity_poly.pdbx_strand_id
1 'polypeptide(L)'
;MKLDFLAKKQFGLIGCPLGHSMSAVIHKELFKISKTDANYMLIEVPTEELQETFDSRLKNLCGFNVTIPHKINIIPFLDRLSPKASLFGSVNTVDVREDKIIG
;
A
#
# COMPACT_ATOMS: atom_id res chain seq x y z
N MET A 1 -9.17 14.35 17.86
CA MET A 1 -8.77 14.56 17.21
C MET A 1 -8.16 14.60 16.76
N LYS A 2 -8.24 14.61 16.66
CA LYS A 2 -7.67 14.66 15.99
C LYS A 2 -7.08 14.89 15.38
N LEU A 3 -6.98 14.89 15.37
CA LEU A 3 -6.41 15.20 14.85
C LEU A 3 -6.13 15.07 13.74
N ASP A 4 -6.62 14.77 13.35
CA ASP A 4 -6.39 14.59 12.17
C ASP A 4 -6.29 15.15 11.16
N PHE A 5 -7.07 15.50 11.08
CA PHE A 5 -6.85 16.28 10.07
C PHE A 5 -5.55 16.52 10.02
N LEU A 6 -5.34 16.49 10.84
CA LEU A 6 -4.07 16.45 11.10
C LEU A 6 -3.36 15.42 10.44
N ALA A 7 -4.03 14.35 10.19
CA ALA A 7 -3.38 13.21 9.67
C ALA A 7 -3.10 13.39 8.22
N LYS A 8 -1.85 13.41 7.84
CA LYS A 8 -1.47 13.25 6.46
C LYS A 8 -1.94 11.89 5.99
N LYS A 9 -2.36 11.81 4.74
CA LYS A 9 -2.69 10.54 4.15
C LYS A 9 -1.42 9.70 4.05
N GLN A 10 -1.50 8.45 4.44
CA GLN A 10 -0.36 7.55 4.49
C GLN A 10 -0.47 6.51 3.38
N PHE A 11 0.58 6.41 2.60
CA PHE A 11 0.68 5.41 1.54
C PHE A 11 2.01 4.68 1.65
N GLY A 12 2.16 3.56 0.97
CA GLY A 12 3.41 2.84 1.03
C GLY A 12 3.64 1.89 -0.13
N LEU A 13 4.83 1.31 -0.15
CA LEU A 13 5.20 0.23 -1.04
C LEU A 13 5.68 -0.92 -0.18
N ILE A 14 5.08 -2.10 -0.37
CA ILE A 14 5.54 -3.30 0.33
C ILE A 14 6.23 -4.24 -0.65
N GLY A 15 7.26 -4.88 -0.17
CA GLY A 15 8.03 -5.85 -0.93
C GLY A 15 9.25 -6.29 -0.14
N CYS A 16 10.10 -7.12 -0.73
CA CYS A 16 11.32 -7.56 -0.09
C CYS A 16 12.23 -8.20 -1.14
N PRO A 17 13.43 -7.66 -1.37
CA PRO A 17 13.99 -6.44 -0.77
C PRO A 17 13.52 -5.16 -1.49
N LEU A 18 13.59 -4.03 -0.80
CA LEU A 18 13.18 -2.74 -1.36
C LEU A 18 14.32 -1.72 -1.48
N GLY A 19 15.53 -2.13 -1.18
CA GLY A 19 16.67 -1.26 -0.97
C GLY A 19 16.87 -0.07 -1.92
N HIS A 20 16.52 -0.22 -3.20
CA HIS A 20 16.77 0.83 -4.18
C HIS A 20 15.53 1.22 -4.97
N SER A 21 14.35 1.16 -4.34
CA SER A 21 13.12 1.54 -5.01
C SER A 21 13.04 3.03 -5.27
N MET A 22 12.69 3.40 -6.49
CA MET A 22 12.45 4.79 -6.87
C MET A 22 11.01 5.22 -6.65
N SER A 23 10.12 4.30 -6.29
CA SER A 23 8.70 4.60 -6.13
C SER A 23 8.43 5.69 -5.10
N ALA A 24 9.14 5.66 -3.98
CA ALA A 24 8.95 6.67 -2.95
C ALA A 24 9.32 8.07 -3.45
N VAL A 25 10.41 8.17 -4.20
CA VAL A 25 10.85 9.45 -4.75
C VAL A 25 9.83 10.00 -5.74
N ILE A 26 9.38 9.15 -6.65
CA ILE A 26 8.41 9.53 -7.67
C ILE A 26 7.09 9.98 -7.02
N HIS A 27 6.57 9.23 -6.07
CA HIS A 27 5.32 9.58 -5.41
C HIS A 27 5.44 10.85 -4.58
N LYS A 28 6.58 11.07 -3.94
CA LYS A 28 6.80 12.31 -3.20
C LYS A 28 6.74 13.52 -4.12
N GLU A 29 7.35 13.43 -5.30
CA GLU A 29 7.32 14.53 -6.25
C GLU A 29 5.90 14.77 -6.78
N LEU A 30 5.14 13.71 -7.04
CA LEU A 30 3.77 13.84 -7.49
C LEU A 30 2.88 14.49 -6.43
N PHE A 31 3.05 14.11 -5.17
CA PHE A 31 2.30 14.72 -4.08
C PHE A 31 2.63 16.21 -3.94
N LYS A 32 3.90 16.55 -4.11
CA LYS A 32 4.36 17.92 -4.07
C LYS A 32 3.71 18.77 -5.16
N ILE A 33 3.71 18.26 -6.38
CA ILE A 33 3.13 18.94 -7.54
C ILE A 33 1.63 19.11 -7.37
N SER A 34 0.94 18.09 -6.90
CA SER A 34 -0.50 18.13 -6.69
C SER A 34 -0.91 18.85 -5.41
N LYS A 35 0.07 19.22 -4.59
CA LYS A 35 -0.15 19.85 -3.28
C LYS A 35 -0.96 18.95 -2.34
N THR A 36 -0.84 17.65 -2.52
CA THR A 36 -1.49 16.68 -1.64
C THR A 36 -0.65 16.46 -0.40
N ASP A 37 -1.27 16.60 0.76
CA ASP A 37 -0.58 16.36 2.02
C ASP A 37 -0.57 14.87 2.32
N ALA A 38 0.49 14.19 1.91
CA ALA A 38 0.58 12.75 2.02
C ALA A 38 2.02 12.29 2.23
N ASN A 39 2.18 11.11 2.82
CA ASN A 39 3.46 10.45 2.99
C ASN A 39 3.46 9.15 2.20
N TYR A 40 4.61 8.80 1.66
CA TYR A 40 4.80 7.53 0.97
C TYR A 40 6.01 6.83 1.55
N MET A 41 5.80 5.64 2.11
CA MET A 41 6.84 4.92 2.85
C MET A 41 7.24 3.63 2.15
N LEU A 42 8.52 3.27 2.27
CA LEU A 42 8.98 1.95 1.86
C LEU A 42 8.86 1.04 3.07
N ILE A 43 8.09 -0.03 2.94
CA ILE A 43 7.86 -0.97 4.03
C ILE A 43 8.36 -2.34 3.57
N GLU A 44 9.56 -2.70 4.01
CA GLU A 44 10.11 -3.98 3.63
C GLU A 44 9.52 -5.09 4.48
N VAL A 45 8.84 -6.04 3.84
CA VAL A 45 8.08 -7.08 4.53
C VAL A 45 8.50 -8.45 4.00
N PRO A 46 9.18 -9.26 4.82
CA PRO A 46 9.44 -10.64 4.44
C PRO A 46 8.12 -11.42 4.32
N THR A 47 8.11 -12.45 3.49
CA THR A 47 6.90 -13.23 3.23
C THR A 47 6.21 -13.70 4.50
N GLU A 48 6.98 -14.20 5.45
CA GLU A 48 6.44 -14.76 6.70
C GLU A 48 5.86 -13.71 7.64
N GLU A 49 6.13 -12.43 7.39
CA GLU A 49 5.62 -11.34 8.22
C GLU A 49 4.45 -10.59 7.59
N LEU A 50 3.99 -11.05 6.44
CA LEU A 50 2.95 -10.32 5.70
C LEU A 50 1.65 -10.17 6.51
N GLN A 51 1.19 -11.23 7.15
CA GLN A 51 -0.05 -11.19 7.92
C GLN A 51 0.05 -10.21 9.08
N GLU A 52 1.12 -10.30 9.86
CA GLU A 52 1.33 -9.42 10.99
C GLU A 52 1.41 -7.97 10.56
N THR A 53 2.15 -7.69 9.48
CA THR A 53 2.32 -6.34 8.97
C THR A 53 0.99 -5.80 8.43
N PHE A 54 0.22 -6.65 7.74
CA PHE A 54 -1.09 -6.24 7.26
C PHE A 54 -1.98 -5.82 8.43
N ASP A 55 -2.07 -6.65 9.45
CA ASP A 55 -2.95 -6.41 10.59
C ASP A 55 -2.52 -5.19 11.41
N SER A 56 -1.22 -4.95 11.54
CA SER A 56 -0.71 -3.88 12.41
C SER A 56 -0.50 -2.56 11.67
N ARG A 57 -0.24 -2.60 10.36
CA ARG A 57 0.13 -1.38 9.62
C ARG A 57 -0.65 -1.16 8.34
N LEU A 58 -0.69 -2.15 7.45
CA LEU A 58 -1.15 -1.93 6.08
C LEU A 58 -2.62 -1.53 6.00
N LYS A 59 -3.46 -2.13 6.79
CA LYS A 59 -4.88 -1.81 6.76
C LYS A 59 -5.19 -0.43 7.32
N ASN A 60 -4.21 0.22 7.93
CA ASN A 60 -4.36 1.58 8.45
C ASN A 60 -3.84 2.64 7.48
N LEU A 61 -3.26 2.22 6.36
CA LEU A 61 -2.84 3.13 5.31
C LEU A 61 -4.05 3.50 4.44
N CYS A 62 -3.94 4.57 3.68
CA CYS A 62 -4.97 4.93 2.70
C CYS A 62 -4.87 4.05 1.46
N GLY A 63 -3.70 3.53 1.18
CA GLY A 63 -3.45 2.63 0.08
C GLY A 63 -1.98 2.26 0.05
N PHE A 64 -1.64 1.25 -0.74
CA PHE A 64 -0.24 0.87 -0.89
C PHE A 64 -0.02 0.11 -2.20
N ASN A 65 1.21 0.21 -2.69
CA ASN A 65 1.64 -0.56 -3.84
C ASN A 65 2.29 -1.85 -3.35
N VAL A 66 2.25 -2.87 -4.18
CA VAL A 66 2.75 -4.20 -3.84
C VAL A 66 3.73 -4.65 -4.91
N THR A 67 4.90 -5.09 -4.48
CA THR A 67 5.87 -5.69 -5.39
C THR A 67 6.28 -7.08 -4.86
N ILE A 68 7.26 -7.72 -5.51
CA ILE A 68 7.71 -9.05 -5.13
C ILE A 68 8.08 -9.10 -3.64
N PRO A 69 7.70 -10.12 -2.90
CA PRO A 69 7.04 -11.37 -3.29
C PRO A 69 5.53 -11.40 -3.00
N HIS A 70 4.90 -10.24 -2.77
CA HIS A 70 3.56 -10.18 -2.19
C HIS A 70 2.40 -10.04 -3.16
N LYS A 71 2.66 -9.92 -4.46
CA LYS A 71 1.61 -9.63 -5.45
C LYS A 71 0.46 -10.64 -5.48
N ILE A 72 0.74 -11.88 -5.14
CA ILE A 72 -0.27 -12.92 -5.08
C ILE A 72 -0.66 -13.17 -3.62
N ASN A 73 0.33 -13.20 -2.74
CA ASN A 73 0.11 -13.53 -1.34
C ASN A 73 -0.75 -12.52 -0.60
N ILE A 74 -0.87 -11.29 -1.12
CA ILE A 74 -1.71 -10.27 -0.50
C ILE A 74 -3.21 -10.51 -0.76
N ILE A 75 -3.54 -11.27 -1.81
CA ILE A 75 -4.94 -11.45 -2.23
C ILE A 75 -5.86 -11.95 -1.10
N PRO A 76 -5.48 -12.96 -0.29
CA PRO A 76 -6.37 -13.44 0.78
C PRO A 76 -6.73 -12.39 1.82
N PHE A 77 -5.98 -11.30 1.90
CA PHE A 77 -6.24 -10.24 2.88
C PHE A 77 -7.21 -9.18 2.38
N LEU A 78 -7.56 -9.23 1.09
CA LEU A 78 -8.38 -8.20 0.45
C LEU A 78 -9.85 -8.59 0.43
N ASP A 79 -10.73 -7.59 0.47
CA ASP A 79 -12.17 -7.83 0.41
C ASP A 79 -12.65 -8.05 -1.01
N ARG A 80 -11.97 -7.44 -1.98
CA ARG A 80 -12.37 -7.49 -3.38
C ARG A 80 -11.17 -7.25 -4.29
N LEU A 81 -11.25 -7.78 -5.51
CA LEU A 81 -10.27 -7.51 -6.56
C LEU A 81 -10.91 -6.66 -7.64
N SER A 82 -10.14 -5.73 -8.21
CA SER A 82 -10.58 -5.01 -9.40
C SER A 82 -10.66 -6.00 -10.57
N PRO A 83 -11.40 -5.69 -11.64
CA PRO A 83 -11.47 -6.57 -12.80
C PRO A 83 -10.08 -6.90 -13.37
N LYS A 84 -9.19 -5.92 -13.40
CA LYS A 84 -7.84 -6.10 -13.91
C LYS A 84 -7.03 -7.05 -13.03
N ALA A 85 -7.09 -6.84 -11.71
CA ALA A 85 -6.37 -7.70 -10.76
C ALA A 85 -6.90 -9.12 -10.82
N SER A 86 -8.21 -9.28 -10.94
CA SER A 86 -8.84 -10.59 -11.06
C SER A 86 -8.39 -11.30 -12.34
N LEU A 87 -8.31 -10.56 -13.43
CA LEU A 87 -7.89 -11.12 -14.72
C LEU A 87 -6.45 -11.63 -14.67
N PHE A 88 -5.54 -10.84 -14.08
CA PHE A 88 -4.13 -11.22 -14.04
C PHE A 88 -3.76 -12.10 -12.85
N GLY A 89 -4.65 -12.26 -11.88
CA GLY A 89 -4.38 -13.08 -10.71
C GLY A 89 -3.29 -12.52 -9.81
N SER A 90 -3.05 -11.21 -9.89
CA SER A 90 -2.04 -10.56 -9.07
C SER A 90 -2.44 -9.11 -8.79
N VAL A 91 -1.91 -8.57 -7.70
CA VAL A 91 -2.24 -7.22 -7.23
C VAL A 91 -0.97 -6.40 -7.10
N ASN A 92 -0.94 -5.23 -7.72
CA ASN A 92 0.19 -4.31 -7.55
C ASN A 92 -0.22 -3.00 -6.86
N THR A 93 -1.50 -2.78 -6.64
CA THR A 93 -2.00 -1.59 -5.95
C THR A 93 -3.21 -1.98 -5.10
N VAL A 94 -3.25 -1.50 -3.87
CA VAL A 94 -4.35 -1.75 -2.95
C VAL A 94 -4.92 -0.42 -2.47
N ASP A 95 -6.24 -0.28 -2.58
CA ASP A 95 -6.98 0.88 -2.12
C ASP A 95 -7.64 0.51 -0.80
N VAL A 96 -7.28 1.21 0.26
CA VAL A 96 -7.82 0.95 1.60
C VAL A 96 -8.89 1.98 1.91
N ARG A 97 -10.12 1.52 2.00
CA ARG A 97 -11.26 2.37 2.32
C ARG A 97 -11.79 2.02 3.70
N GLU A 98 -12.67 2.86 4.19
CA GLU A 98 -13.21 2.71 5.53
C GLU A 98 -13.82 1.33 5.79
N ASP A 99 -14.55 0.82 4.80
CA ASP A 99 -15.27 -0.45 4.94
C ASP A 99 -14.77 -1.57 4.03
N LYS A 100 -13.83 -1.28 3.12
CA LYS A 100 -13.36 -2.28 2.15
C LYS A 100 -11.91 -2.07 1.76
N ILE A 101 -11.23 -3.18 1.51
CA ILE A 101 -9.86 -3.17 1.01
C ILE A 101 -9.86 -3.84 -0.34
N ILE A 102 -9.53 -3.08 -1.38
CA ILE A 102 -9.68 -3.50 -2.78
C ILE A 102 -8.34 -3.54 -3.50
N GLY A 103 -8.06 -4.66 -4.12
CA GLY A 103 -6.84 -4.82 -4.92
C GLY A 103 -7.04 -4.60 -6.40
#